data_376bdf112733eb56d2e22c828ce4cba3
#
_entry.id   376bdf112733eb56d2e22c828ce4cba3
#
_cell.length_a   1.000
_cell.length_b   1.000
_cell.length_c   1.000
_cell.angle_alpha   90.00
_cell.angle_beta   90.00
_cell.angle_gamma   90.00
#
_symmetry.space_group_name_H-M   'P 1'
#
loop_
_entity.id
_entity.type
_entity.pdbx_description
1 polymer ?
#
loop_
_entity_poly.entity_id
_entity_poly.type
_entity_poly.pdbx_seq_one_letter_code
_entity_poly.pdbx_strand_id
1 'polypeptide(L)'
;IVRRRWGHEGVIISDDLTMAPTYRRGLCDSSLRALVAGTDLLLLAYDWQQVYTVLDCLLSAAAGGRLPDLTASKARLSQLPWRAAAAPGADPQRSHDADITPSLSTYWKSNAPP
;
A
#
# COMPACT_ATOMS: atom_id res chain seq x y z
N ILE A 1 -1.61 -11.84 15.70
CA ILE A 1 -2.61 -12.93 15.73
C ILE A 1 -2.59 -13.67 14.39
N VAL A 2 -2.86 -13.01 13.27
CA VAL A 2 -3.04 -13.65 11.94
C VAL A 2 -1.82 -14.50 11.54
N ARG A 3 -0.61 -13.95 11.60
CA ARG A 3 0.62 -14.68 11.26
C ARG A 3 0.94 -15.78 12.28
N ARG A 4 1.06 -15.41 13.56
CA ARG A 4 1.63 -16.30 14.56
C ARG A 4 0.62 -17.30 15.12
N ARG A 5 -0.64 -16.88 15.36
CA ARG A 5 -1.63 -17.73 16.02
C ARG A 5 -2.42 -18.57 15.03
N TRP A 6 -2.75 -17.99 13.87
CA TRP A 6 -3.53 -18.67 12.84
C TRP A 6 -2.68 -19.27 11.71
N GLY A 7 -1.37 -19.05 11.70
CA GLY A 7 -0.46 -19.62 10.71
C GLY A 7 -0.73 -19.15 9.28
N HIS A 8 -1.31 -17.95 9.10
CA HIS A 8 -1.64 -17.47 7.76
C HIS A 8 -0.36 -17.15 6.97
N GLU A 9 -0.16 -17.82 5.84
CA GLU A 9 1.04 -17.68 4.99
C GLU A 9 0.84 -16.76 3.78
N GLY A 10 -0.40 -16.43 3.44
CA GLY A 10 -0.73 -15.56 2.31
C GLY A 10 -0.38 -14.08 2.55
N VAL A 11 -0.56 -13.25 1.53
CA VAL A 11 -0.38 -11.79 1.63
C VAL A 11 -1.45 -11.19 2.54
N ILE A 12 -1.04 -10.28 3.41
CA ILE A 12 -1.93 -9.49 4.27
C ILE A 12 -1.87 -8.04 3.81
N ILE A 13 -3.04 -7.47 3.54
CA ILE A 13 -3.22 -6.04 3.24
C ILE A 13 -3.87 -5.40 4.46
N SER A 14 -3.41 -4.20 4.86
CA SER A 14 -4.07 -3.44 5.91
C SER A 14 -5.45 -2.94 5.43
N ASP A 15 -6.30 -2.58 6.36
CA ASP A 15 -7.39 -1.65 6.08
C ASP A 15 -6.81 -0.26 5.76
N ASP A 16 -7.65 0.66 5.29
CA ASP A 16 -7.19 2.00 4.95
C ASP A 16 -6.64 2.74 6.19
N LEU A 17 -5.35 3.01 6.17
CA LEU A 17 -4.66 3.68 7.27
C LEU A 17 -5.03 5.17 7.41
N THR A 18 -5.69 5.75 6.41
CA THR A 18 -6.18 7.13 6.47
C THR A 18 -7.54 7.27 7.15
N MET A 19 -8.15 6.16 7.59
CA MET A 19 -9.38 6.20 8.38
C MET A 19 -9.17 6.81 9.78
N ALA A 20 -10.21 7.46 10.30
CA ALA A 20 -10.14 8.26 11.53
C ALA A 20 -9.47 7.61 12.76
N PRO A 21 -9.69 6.32 13.09
CA PRO A 21 -9.05 5.72 14.26
C PRO A 21 -7.52 5.60 14.12
N THR A 22 -7.03 5.27 12.95
CA THR A 22 -5.60 5.14 12.62
C THR A 22 -4.96 6.50 12.44
N TYR A 23 -5.66 7.45 11.82
CA TYR A 23 -5.20 8.81 11.60
C TYR A 23 -4.90 9.57 12.92
N ARG A 24 -5.77 9.40 13.93
CA ARG A 24 -5.59 10.00 15.26
C ARG A 24 -4.34 9.51 16.00
N ARG A 25 -3.90 8.29 15.72
CA ARG A 25 -2.69 7.71 16.31
C ARG A 25 -1.42 8.17 15.60
N GLY A 26 -1.54 8.67 14.40
CA GLY A 26 -0.46 9.05 13.50
C GLY A 26 -0.15 7.95 12.48
N LEU A 27 -0.08 8.34 11.21
CA LEU A 27 0.13 7.43 10.09
C LEU A 27 1.47 6.69 10.19
N CYS A 28 2.51 7.38 10.67
CA CYS A 28 3.84 6.79 10.82
C CYS A 28 3.83 5.62 11.81
N ASP A 29 3.30 5.84 13.03
CA ASP A 29 3.22 4.79 14.06
C ASP A 29 2.31 3.64 13.61
N SER A 30 1.16 3.95 13.01
CA SER A 30 0.22 2.94 12.50
C SER A 30 0.84 2.08 11.41
N SER A 31 1.57 2.69 10.47
CA SER A 31 2.26 1.98 9.40
C SER A 31 3.35 1.05 9.92
N LEU A 32 4.20 1.52 10.82
CA LEU A 32 5.26 0.71 11.43
C LEU A 32 4.66 -0.46 12.23
N ARG A 33 3.61 -0.23 13.01
CA ARG A 33 2.92 -1.28 13.76
C ARG A 33 2.28 -2.33 12.86
N ALA A 34 1.69 -1.91 11.74
CA ALA A 34 1.13 -2.83 10.75
C ALA A 34 2.22 -3.75 10.17
N LEU A 35 3.38 -3.20 9.79
CA LEU A 35 4.51 -3.98 9.29
C LEU A 35 5.07 -4.93 10.37
N VAL A 36 5.24 -4.47 11.59
CA VAL A 36 5.68 -5.31 12.73
C VAL A 36 4.66 -6.43 13.01
N ALA A 37 3.37 -6.18 12.82
CA ALA A 37 2.31 -7.18 12.95
C ALA A 37 2.29 -8.22 11.82
N GLY A 38 3.07 -8.00 10.74
CA GLY A 38 3.21 -8.92 9.61
C GLY A 38 2.30 -8.58 8.42
N THR A 39 1.83 -7.35 8.32
CA THR A 39 1.17 -6.83 7.12
C THR A 39 2.19 -6.67 5.99
N ASP A 40 1.83 -7.04 4.77
CA ASP A 40 2.70 -6.98 3.60
C ASP A 40 2.44 -5.74 2.74
N LEU A 41 1.20 -5.26 2.69
CA LEU A 41 0.78 -4.09 1.93
C LEU A 41 0.02 -3.12 2.84
N LEU A 42 0.40 -1.85 2.78
CA LEU A 42 -0.28 -0.76 3.48
C LEU A 42 -1.22 -0.06 2.51
N LEU A 43 -2.51 0.00 2.86
CA LEU A 43 -3.51 0.67 2.04
C LEU A 43 -3.68 2.13 2.51
N LEU A 44 -3.60 3.06 1.56
CA LEU A 44 -3.86 4.49 1.74
C LEU A 44 -4.75 4.95 0.59
N ALA A 45 -6.07 4.75 0.73
CA ALA A 45 -7.00 4.94 -0.38
C ALA A 45 -7.75 6.27 -0.30
N TYR A 46 -8.14 6.72 0.90
CA TYR A 46 -8.96 7.91 1.06
C TYR A 46 -8.17 9.20 0.85
N ASP A 47 -6.93 9.26 1.35
CA ASP A 47 -6.01 10.39 1.15
C ASP A 47 -4.68 9.84 0.59
N TRP A 48 -4.62 9.68 -0.73
CA TRP A 48 -3.46 9.11 -1.42
C TRP A 48 -2.18 9.95 -1.25
N GLN A 49 -2.29 11.25 -0.98
CA GLN A 49 -1.13 12.13 -0.76
C GLN A 49 -0.33 11.71 0.48
N GLN A 50 -0.98 11.05 1.43
CA GLN A 50 -0.32 10.51 2.62
C GLN A 50 0.68 9.38 2.32
N VAL A 51 0.69 8.84 1.10
CA VAL A 51 1.70 7.87 0.67
C VAL A 51 3.12 8.44 0.86
N TYR A 52 3.34 9.69 0.51
CA TYR A 52 4.63 10.34 0.68
C TYR A 52 5.01 10.49 2.16
N THR A 53 4.08 10.88 3.00
CA THR A 53 4.28 10.98 4.45
C THR A 53 4.66 9.61 5.06
N VAL A 54 3.97 8.56 4.65
CA VAL A 54 4.27 7.19 5.10
C VAL A 54 5.62 6.73 4.57
N LEU A 55 5.93 7.01 3.30
CA LEU A 55 7.21 6.63 2.69
C LEU A 55 8.40 7.30 3.42
N ASP A 56 8.34 8.59 3.68
CA ASP A 56 9.37 9.33 4.42
C ASP A 56 9.55 8.76 5.83
N CYS A 57 8.44 8.43 6.49
CA CYS A 57 8.47 7.78 7.80
C CYS A 57 9.19 6.42 7.75
N LEU A 58 8.85 5.57 6.77
CA LEU A 58 9.44 4.23 6.65
C LEU A 58 10.93 4.31 6.27
N LEU A 59 11.32 5.23 5.40
CA LEU A 59 12.73 5.48 5.07
C LEU A 59 13.52 5.93 6.29
N SER A 60 12.98 6.86 7.09
CA SER A 60 13.59 7.31 8.34
C SER A 60 13.67 6.18 9.37
N ALA A 61 12.65 5.32 9.44
CA ALA A 61 12.67 4.16 10.32
C ALA A 61 13.71 3.13 9.88
N ALA A 62 13.88 2.93 8.57
CA ALA A 62 14.91 2.05 8.01
C ALA A 62 16.31 2.55 8.34
N ALA A 63 16.58 3.84 8.13
CA ALA A 63 17.85 4.46 8.48
C ALA A 63 18.17 4.35 9.99
N GLY A 64 17.16 4.42 10.83
CA GLY A 64 17.28 4.26 12.29
C GLY A 64 17.23 2.82 12.80
N GLY A 65 17.21 1.80 11.93
CA GLY A 65 17.15 0.39 12.31
C GLY A 65 15.85 -0.05 12.99
N ARG A 66 14.74 0.72 12.82
CA ARG A 66 13.44 0.45 13.43
C ARG A 66 12.47 -0.27 12.50
N LEU A 67 12.83 -0.42 11.23
CA LEU A 67 12.00 -1.18 10.28
C LEU A 67 12.14 -2.68 10.56
N PRO A 68 11.04 -3.46 10.59
CA PRO A 68 11.14 -4.90 10.73
C PRO A 68 11.80 -5.54 9.49
N ASP A 69 12.29 -6.77 9.63
CA ASP A 69 12.74 -7.55 8.49
C ASP A 69 11.58 -7.85 7.53
N LEU A 70 11.69 -7.38 6.30
CA LEU A 70 10.67 -7.52 5.26
C LEU A 70 10.98 -8.64 4.25
N THR A 71 11.99 -9.48 4.51
CA THR A 71 12.41 -10.55 3.58
C THR A 71 11.26 -11.49 3.25
N ALA A 72 10.54 -11.97 4.27
CA ALA A 72 9.39 -12.86 4.08
C ALA A 72 8.22 -12.16 3.36
N SER A 73 8.00 -10.87 3.62
CA SER A 73 7.00 -10.06 2.94
C SER A 73 7.32 -9.92 1.45
N LYS A 74 8.56 -9.60 1.11
CA LYS A 74 9.03 -9.55 -0.28
C LYS A 74 8.83 -10.88 -1.02
N ALA A 75 9.14 -12.00 -0.37
CA ALA A 75 8.95 -13.33 -0.93
C ALA A 75 7.48 -13.60 -1.26
N ARG A 76 6.54 -13.27 -0.37
CA ARG A 76 5.10 -13.42 -0.62
C ARG A 76 4.61 -12.53 -1.76
N LEU A 77 5.02 -11.27 -1.76
CA LEU A 77 4.64 -10.31 -2.79
C LEU A 77 5.17 -10.68 -4.17
N SER A 78 6.36 -11.28 -4.25
CA SER A 78 6.94 -11.73 -5.53
C SER A 78 6.18 -12.89 -6.17
N GLN A 79 5.40 -13.63 -5.39
CA GLN A 79 4.59 -14.76 -5.88
C GLN A 79 3.22 -14.32 -6.42
N LEU A 80 2.83 -13.06 -6.23
CA LEU A 80 1.56 -12.57 -6.75
C LEU A 80 1.61 -12.40 -8.28
N PRO A 81 0.52 -12.75 -8.98
CA PRO A 81 0.48 -12.79 -10.45
C PRO A 81 0.40 -11.42 -11.13
N TRP A 82 0.52 -10.33 -10.41
CA TRP A 82 0.42 -8.97 -10.96
C TRP A 82 1.45 -8.62 -12.05
N ARG A 83 2.52 -9.42 -12.19
CA ARG A 83 3.49 -9.27 -13.29
C ARG A 83 3.19 -10.16 -14.49
N ALA A 84 2.30 -11.14 -14.34
CA ALA A 84 2.00 -12.09 -15.40
C ALA A 84 1.00 -11.55 -16.45
N ALA A 85 0.35 -10.42 -16.18
CA ALA A 85 -0.70 -9.88 -17.03
C ALA A 85 -0.22 -8.86 -18.08
N ALA A 86 1.08 -8.58 -18.17
CA ALA A 86 1.60 -7.83 -19.31
C ALA A 86 1.59 -8.74 -20.54
N ALA A 87 0.59 -8.58 -21.40
CA ALA A 87 0.57 -9.23 -22.71
C ALA A 87 1.89 -8.93 -23.44
N PRO A 88 2.47 -9.91 -24.18
CA PRO A 88 3.66 -9.68 -24.97
C PRO A 88 3.43 -8.50 -25.92
N GLY A 89 4.19 -7.39 -25.74
CA GLY A 89 4.06 -6.16 -26.54
C GLY A 89 3.24 -5.04 -25.92
N ALA A 90 2.69 -5.21 -24.73
CA ALA A 90 2.06 -4.10 -24.00
C ALA A 90 3.16 -3.19 -23.42
N ASP A 91 3.27 -1.98 -23.93
CA ASP A 91 4.09 -0.92 -23.36
C ASP A 91 3.55 -0.57 -21.97
N PRO A 92 4.32 -0.81 -20.87
CA PRO A 92 3.85 -0.51 -19.53
C PRO A 92 3.49 0.97 -19.31
N GLN A 93 4.05 1.87 -20.11
CA GLN A 93 3.77 3.30 -20.04
C GLN A 93 2.49 3.69 -20.78
N ARG A 94 2.13 2.96 -21.82
CA ARG A 94 0.98 3.29 -22.66
C ARG A 94 -0.36 2.93 -22.05
N SER A 95 -0.41 1.92 -21.16
CA SER A 95 -1.64 1.50 -20.50
C SER A 95 -2.04 2.39 -19.31
N HIS A 96 -1.11 3.12 -18.73
CA HIS A 96 -1.39 3.98 -17.58
C HIS A 96 -1.97 5.34 -17.97
N ASP A 97 -1.55 5.89 -19.12
CA ASP A 97 -1.91 7.27 -19.49
C ASP A 97 -3.17 7.38 -20.34
N ALA A 98 -3.54 6.31 -21.06
CA ALA A 98 -4.62 6.39 -22.04
C ALA A 98 -6.01 6.00 -21.51
N ASP A 99 -6.11 5.05 -20.55
CA ASP A 99 -7.41 4.46 -20.18
C ASP A 99 -7.95 4.89 -18.82
N ILE A 100 -7.12 5.28 -17.88
CA ILE A 100 -7.56 5.58 -16.50
C ILE A 100 -7.75 7.08 -16.29
N THR A 101 -6.95 7.92 -16.92
CA THR A 101 -6.94 9.37 -16.69
C THR A 101 -8.23 10.08 -17.11
N PRO A 102 -8.86 9.78 -18.26
CA PRO A 102 -10.13 10.43 -18.61
C PRO A 102 -11.29 10.05 -17.70
N SER A 103 -11.39 8.78 -17.28
CA SER A 103 -12.50 8.31 -16.47
C SER A 103 -12.42 8.79 -15.03
N LEU A 104 -11.22 8.85 -14.44
CA LEU A 104 -11.01 9.39 -13.10
C LEU A 104 -11.23 10.91 -13.06
N SER A 105 -10.74 11.64 -14.05
CA SER A 105 -10.96 13.10 -14.12
C SER A 105 -12.45 13.44 -14.30
N THR A 106 -13.18 12.64 -15.05
CA THR A 106 -14.62 12.78 -15.23
C THR A 106 -15.38 12.41 -13.95
N TYR A 107 -14.98 11.34 -13.29
CA TYR A 107 -15.58 10.92 -12.02
C TYR A 107 -15.42 11.99 -10.93
N TRP A 108 -14.22 12.56 -10.77
CA TRP A 108 -13.96 13.61 -9.78
C TRP A 108 -14.68 14.91 -10.06
N LYS A 109 -14.77 15.33 -11.33
CA LYS A 109 -15.57 16.53 -11.71
C LYS A 109 -17.03 16.39 -11.39
N SER A 110 -17.58 15.18 -11.48
CA SER A 110 -19.00 14.91 -11.21
C SER A 110 -19.33 14.70 -9.74
N ASN A 111 -18.35 14.34 -8.91
CA ASN A 111 -18.54 13.92 -7.52
C ASN A 111 -17.72 14.73 -6.51
N ALA A 112 -17.11 15.84 -6.93
CA ALA A 112 -16.40 16.73 -5.99
C ALA A 112 -17.40 17.29 -4.97
N PRO A 113 -17.09 17.25 -3.67
CA PRO A 113 -17.92 17.89 -2.64
C PRO A 113 -17.91 19.41 -2.86
N PRO A 114 -19.00 20.08 -2.50
CA PRO A 114 -19.13 21.53 -2.62
C PRO A 114 -18.07 22.30 -1.83
#